data_86aa5e351a554ed45521606b0198724c
#
_entry.id   86aa5e351a554ed45521606b0198724c
#
_cell.length_a   1.000
_cell.length_b   1.000
_cell.length_c   1.000
_cell.angle_alpha   90.00
_cell.angle_beta   90.00
_cell.angle_gamma   90.00
#
_symmetry.space_group_name_H-M   'P 1'
#
loop_
_entity.id
_entity.type
_entity.pdbx_description
1 polymer ?
#
loop_
_entity_poly.entity_id
_entity_poly.type
_entity_poly.pdbx_seq_one_letter_code
_entity_poly.pdbx_strand_id
1 'polypeptide(L)'
;MNNYLIVSREQMDCPICGTNHLVEKRSRTTSAVVKGTVVPYQEIYFFCDVDDENEECEFVPAEIMDENLLRARDAYRTSKGLLTSSQIAEIRKNYGLTQSEFSALLGWGEVTITRYETKSIQDETYDRYMRMVRDNPSFALQSLKEHQDKFSKQRYNELKSLIQSQVDSIGIPFLKQQEVLAQYSAFDERTEWNGFQLIDLDKIGAMMAFFADAFHHIYKVRLMKLLWYADALAFSRRGCSISGLVYCHEQYGALPIGSRDLIYLPSVSVIEEEDDDKTKYRISCNSHNFESLDPDEITILQDVVNRFIGKTTEEIVNTMHSETAYLETSMHEKISFMQCHQLKAFQP
;
A
#
# COMPACT_ATOMS: atom_id res chain seq x y z
N MET A 1 -17.89 -19.41 -18.51
CA MET A 1 -16.82 -19.70 -17.52
C MET A 1 -17.35 -19.26 -16.17
N ASN A 2 -17.27 -20.12 -15.16
CA ASN A 2 -17.78 -19.79 -13.82
C ASN A 2 -16.92 -18.64 -13.23
N ASN A 3 -17.55 -17.51 -12.99
CA ASN A 3 -16.89 -16.27 -12.54
C ASN A 3 -16.73 -16.24 -11.00
N TYR A 4 -16.41 -17.39 -10.39
CA TYR A 4 -16.23 -17.52 -8.94
C TYR A 4 -15.04 -18.42 -8.59
N LEU A 5 -14.53 -18.25 -7.37
CA LEU A 5 -13.51 -19.09 -6.75
C LEU A 5 -14.11 -19.81 -5.54
N ILE A 6 -13.84 -21.09 -5.37
CA ILE A 6 -14.16 -21.83 -4.13
C ILE A 6 -13.10 -21.49 -3.09
N VAL A 7 -13.54 -20.86 -1.99
CA VAL A 7 -12.66 -20.44 -0.87
C VAL A 7 -12.47 -21.60 0.10
N SER A 8 -13.58 -22.25 0.50
CA SER A 8 -13.58 -23.39 1.42
C SER A 8 -14.86 -24.21 1.25
N ARG A 9 -14.93 -25.36 1.92
CA ARG A 9 -16.16 -26.12 2.15
C ARG A 9 -16.37 -26.27 3.64
N GLU A 10 -17.55 -25.92 4.12
CA GLU A 10 -17.87 -25.88 5.54
C GLU A 10 -19.07 -26.77 5.85
N GLN A 11 -18.95 -27.60 6.89
CA GLN A 11 -20.06 -28.44 7.35
C GLN A 11 -21.03 -27.57 8.11
N MET A 12 -22.27 -27.49 7.65
CA MET A 12 -23.29 -26.64 8.27
C MET A 12 -24.71 -27.12 7.98
N ASP A 13 -25.66 -26.68 8.79
CA ASP A 13 -27.09 -26.83 8.50
C ASP A 13 -27.47 -25.85 7.39
N CYS A 14 -27.68 -26.40 6.20
CA CYS A 14 -27.96 -25.59 5.01
C CYS A 14 -29.38 -25.02 5.05
N PRO A 15 -29.55 -23.69 4.97
CA PRO A 15 -30.89 -23.08 4.97
C PRO A 15 -31.67 -23.33 3.67
N ILE A 16 -31.00 -23.76 2.59
CA ILE A 16 -31.61 -24.03 1.29
C ILE A 16 -32.27 -25.42 1.29
N CYS A 17 -31.51 -26.47 1.52
CA CYS A 17 -32.01 -27.85 1.47
C CYS A 17 -32.49 -28.42 2.83
N GLY A 18 -32.24 -27.69 3.94
CA GLY A 18 -32.63 -28.10 5.30
C GLY A 18 -31.82 -29.28 5.87
N THR A 19 -30.72 -29.68 5.23
CA THR A 19 -29.88 -30.80 5.66
C THR A 19 -28.50 -30.32 6.09
N ASN A 20 -27.84 -31.13 6.93
CA ASN A 20 -26.46 -30.85 7.35
C ASN A 20 -25.49 -31.52 6.35
N HIS A 21 -24.77 -30.69 5.57
CA HIS A 21 -23.81 -31.17 4.58
C HIS A 21 -22.65 -30.19 4.39
N LEU A 22 -21.67 -30.55 3.57
CA LEU A 22 -20.57 -29.67 3.15
C LEU A 22 -21.11 -28.66 2.13
N VAL A 23 -21.15 -27.38 2.49
CA VAL A 23 -21.58 -26.26 1.66
C VAL A 23 -20.36 -25.52 1.12
N GLU A 24 -20.37 -25.14 -0.14
CA GLU A 24 -19.26 -24.40 -0.74
C GLU A 24 -19.34 -22.91 -0.36
N LYS A 25 -18.26 -22.40 0.24
CA LYS A 25 -18.01 -20.98 0.41
C LYS A 25 -17.30 -20.46 -0.83
N ARG A 26 -17.94 -19.56 -1.55
CA ARG A 26 -17.48 -19.04 -2.84
C ARG A 26 -17.17 -17.56 -2.76
N SER A 27 -16.27 -17.10 -3.63
CA SER A 27 -15.96 -15.68 -3.83
C SER A 27 -16.16 -15.30 -5.29
N ARG A 28 -16.76 -14.12 -5.53
CA ARG A 28 -16.88 -13.50 -6.86
C ARG A 28 -16.63 -12.02 -6.80
N THR A 29 -16.16 -11.45 -7.90
CA THR A 29 -16.13 -9.99 -8.06
C THR A 29 -17.52 -9.51 -8.45
N THR A 30 -18.08 -8.60 -7.66
CA THR A 30 -19.36 -7.92 -7.93
C THR A 30 -19.21 -6.43 -7.69
N SER A 31 -20.27 -5.65 -7.87
CA SER A 31 -20.26 -4.21 -7.67
C SER A 31 -21.35 -3.77 -6.72
N ALA A 32 -21.04 -2.79 -5.87
CA ALA A 32 -22.00 -2.13 -4.99
C ALA A 32 -21.99 -0.61 -5.20
N VAL A 33 -23.11 0.04 -4.89
CA VAL A 33 -23.21 1.49 -4.86
C VAL A 33 -22.95 1.98 -3.44
N VAL A 34 -21.81 2.64 -3.21
CA VAL A 34 -21.43 3.20 -1.91
C VAL A 34 -21.30 4.72 -2.05
N LYS A 35 -22.06 5.48 -1.26
CA LYS A 35 -22.12 6.95 -1.35
C LYS A 35 -22.25 7.47 -2.80
N GLY A 36 -23.10 6.81 -3.60
CA GLY A 36 -23.35 7.18 -5.00
C GLY A 36 -22.25 6.77 -6.00
N THR A 37 -21.20 6.10 -5.56
CA THR A 37 -20.11 5.59 -6.40
C THR A 37 -20.25 4.08 -6.57
N VAL A 38 -20.18 3.58 -7.80
CA VAL A 38 -20.14 2.13 -8.10
C VAL A 38 -18.70 1.66 -7.83
N VAL A 39 -18.54 0.68 -6.96
CA VAL A 39 -17.25 0.11 -6.59
C VAL A 39 -17.27 -1.41 -6.76
N PRO A 40 -16.27 -2.00 -7.42
CA PRO A 40 -16.10 -3.44 -7.47
C PRO A 40 -15.54 -3.94 -6.13
N TYR A 41 -16.05 -5.08 -5.66
CA TYR A 41 -15.53 -5.73 -4.45
C TYR A 41 -15.67 -7.25 -4.54
N GLN A 42 -14.94 -7.96 -3.67
CA GLN A 42 -15.02 -9.40 -3.53
C GLN A 42 -16.16 -9.77 -2.59
N GLU A 43 -17.22 -10.32 -3.15
CA GLU A 43 -18.36 -10.87 -2.40
C GLU A 43 -18.07 -12.31 -1.99
N ILE A 44 -18.34 -12.64 -0.73
CA ILE A 44 -18.36 -14.02 -0.23
C ILE A 44 -19.80 -14.46 -0.06
N TYR A 45 -20.10 -15.65 -0.54
CA TYR A 45 -21.41 -16.27 -0.43
C TYR A 45 -21.27 -17.79 -0.31
N PHE A 46 -22.33 -18.44 0.13
CA PHE A 46 -22.41 -19.90 0.19
C PHE A 46 -23.28 -20.43 -0.95
N PHE A 47 -22.95 -21.62 -1.41
CA PHE A 47 -23.68 -22.30 -2.48
C PHE A 47 -24.00 -23.75 -2.07
N CYS A 48 -25.28 -24.10 -2.13
CA CYS A 48 -25.75 -25.45 -1.91
C CYS A 48 -25.73 -26.24 -3.24
N ASP A 49 -25.03 -27.35 -3.26
CA ASP A 49 -24.91 -28.24 -4.42
C ASP A 49 -25.86 -29.45 -4.39
N VAL A 50 -26.68 -29.57 -3.33
CA VAL A 50 -27.61 -30.70 -3.12
C VAL A 50 -28.94 -30.50 -3.83
N ASP A 51 -29.32 -29.26 -4.12
CA ASP A 51 -30.62 -28.92 -4.72
C ASP A 51 -30.44 -28.31 -6.12
N ASP A 52 -30.19 -29.19 -7.11
CA ASP A 52 -29.97 -28.80 -8.52
C ASP A 52 -31.25 -28.29 -9.21
N GLU A 53 -32.42 -28.41 -8.58
CA GLU A 53 -33.71 -27.99 -9.18
C GLU A 53 -34.11 -26.56 -8.85
N ASN A 54 -33.42 -25.91 -7.88
CA ASN A 54 -33.70 -24.53 -7.48
C ASN A 54 -32.71 -23.54 -8.12
N GLU A 55 -33.20 -22.54 -8.81
CA GLU A 55 -32.37 -21.43 -9.36
C GLU A 55 -31.70 -20.59 -8.26
N GLU A 56 -32.11 -20.68 -6.98
CA GLU A 56 -31.60 -19.94 -5.84
C GLU A 56 -30.82 -20.84 -4.88
N CYS A 57 -29.73 -21.44 -5.34
CA CYS A 57 -28.81 -22.23 -4.48
C CYS A 57 -27.82 -21.38 -3.68
N GLU A 58 -27.84 -20.06 -3.83
CA GLU A 58 -26.93 -19.12 -3.17
C GLU A 58 -27.59 -18.52 -1.91
N PHE A 59 -26.78 -18.37 -0.85
CA PHE A 59 -27.21 -17.64 0.34
C PHE A 59 -26.02 -16.95 1.03
N VAL A 60 -26.33 -15.89 1.78
CA VAL A 60 -25.34 -15.13 2.53
C VAL A 60 -25.82 -15.03 3.97
N PRO A 61 -25.16 -15.72 4.93
CA PRO A 61 -25.43 -15.56 6.36
C PRO A 61 -25.23 -14.11 6.80
N ALA A 62 -25.93 -13.68 7.84
CA ALA A 62 -25.89 -12.30 8.33
C ALA A 62 -24.46 -11.81 8.65
N GLU A 63 -23.65 -12.68 9.22
CA GLU A 63 -22.24 -12.37 9.54
C GLU A 63 -21.41 -12.09 8.30
N ILE A 64 -21.57 -12.92 7.26
CA ILE A 64 -20.90 -12.74 5.97
C ILE A 64 -21.44 -11.52 5.22
N MET A 65 -22.74 -11.22 5.38
CA MET A 65 -23.34 -9.99 4.80
C MET A 65 -22.68 -8.73 5.39
N ASP A 66 -22.48 -8.67 6.72
CA ASP A 66 -21.81 -7.55 7.37
C ASP A 66 -20.35 -7.41 6.88
N GLU A 67 -19.64 -8.53 6.71
CA GLU A 67 -18.28 -8.54 6.13
C GLU A 67 -18.28 -8.07 4.66
N ASN A 68 -19.25 -8.52 3.84
CA ASN A 68 -19.37 -8.09 2.45
C ASN A 68 -19.64 -6.59 2.34
N LEU A 69 -20.50 -6.06 3.22
CA LEU A 69 -20.75 -4.61 3.32
C LEU A 69 -19.47 -3.85 3.71
N LEU A 70 -18.65 -4.42 4.58
CA LEU A 70 -17.37 -3.81 4.95
C LEU A 70 -16.40 -3.83 3.77
N ARG A 71 -16.28 -4.95 3.03
CA ARG A 71 -15.46 -5.05 1.80
C ARG A 71 -15.87 -4.02 0.75
N ALA A 72 -17.17 -3.85 0.52
CA ALA A 72 -17.69 -2.83 -0.40
C ALA A 72 -17.32 -1.39 0.06
N ARG A 73 -17.39 -1.12 1.38
CA ARG A 73 -16.98 0.16 1.96
C ARG A 73 -15.47 0.38 1.83
N ASP A 74 -14.67 -0.67 2.02
CA ASP A 74 -13.22 -0.59 1.87
C ASP A 74 -12.80 -0.40 0.40
N ALA A 75 -13.51 -1.02 -0.55
CA ALA A 75 -13.33 -0.72 -1.96
C ALA A 75 -13.61 0.76 -2.30
N TYR A 76 -14.66 1.35 -1.70
CA TYR A 76 -14.91 2.79 -1.81
C TYR A 76 -13.79 3.62 -1.20
N ARG A 77 -13.33 3.28 0.02
CA ARG A 77 -12.21 3.97 0.67
C ARG A 77 -10.97 3.98 -0.22
N THR A 78 -10.61 2.82 -0.76
CA THR A 78 -9.48 2.66 -1.68
C THR A 78 -9.65 3.55 -2.92
N SER A 79 -10.84 3.58 -3.53
CA SER A 79 -11.12 4.42 -4.70
C SER A 79 -11.04 5.93 -4.44
N LYS A 80 -11.16 6.33 -3.16
CA LYS A 80 -11.07 7.73 -2.70
C LYS A 80 -9.74 8.04 -2.00
N GLY A 81 -8.79 7.10 -1.96
CA GLY A 81 -7.53 7.27 -1.25
C GLY A 81 -7.67 7.38 0.27
N LEU A 82 -8.77 6.90 0.86
CA LEU A 82 -8.98 6.87 2.30
C LEU A 82 -8.40 5.59 2.91
N LEU A 83 -8.07 5.64 4.19
CA LEU A 83 -7.66 4.47 4.97
C LEU A 83 -8.79 3.42 4.99
N THR A 84 -8.45 2.16 4.74
CA THR A 84 -9.38 1.03 4.90
C THR A 84 -9.63 0.73 6.38
N SER A 85 -10.65 -0.07 6.68
CA SER A 85 -10.96 -0.49 8.04
C SER A 85 -9.79 -1.24 8.69
N SER A 86 -9.10 -2.08 7.92
CA SER A 86 -7.91 -2.82 8.37
C SER A 86 -6.74 -1.89 8.68
N GLN A 87 -6.48 -0.89 7.82
CA GLN A 87 -5.43 0.11 8.04
C GLN A 87 -5.69 0.95 9.29
N ILE A 88 -6.95 1.34 9.56
CA ILE A 88 -7.32 2.04 10.80
C ILE A 88 -7.04 1.16 12.02
N ALA A 89 -7.43 -0.12 11.97
CA ALA A 89 -7.17 -1.07 13.04
C ALA A 89 -5.67 -1.31 13.26
N GLU A 90 -4.87 -1.33 12.19
CA GLU A 90 -3.41 -1.47 12.24
C GLU A 90 -2.76 -0.27 12.95
N ILE A 91 -3.11 0.97 12.58
CA ILE A 91 -2.63 2.19 13.26
C ILE A 91 -2.87 2.06 14.77
N ARG A 92 -4.08 1.71 15.17
CA ARG A 92 -4.45 1.54 16.56
C ARG A 92 -3.62 0.46 17.27
N LYS A 93 -3.46 -0.71 16.63
CA LYS A 93 -2.71 -1.85 17.17
C LYS A 93 -1.22 -1.53 17.34
N ASN A 94 -0.63 -0.75 16.42
CA ASN A 94 0.78 -0.33 16.51
C ASN A 94 1.08 0.49 17.77
N TYR A 95 0.08 1.18 18.31
CA TYR A 95 0.18 1.88 19.59
C TYR A 95 -0.37 1.07 20.78
N GLY A 96 -0.75 -0.20 20.58
CA GLY A 96 -1.33 -1.05 21.63
C GLY A 96 -2.63 -0.50 22.22
N LEU A 97 -3.43 0.21 21.42
CA LEU A 97 -4.65 0.87 21.84
C LEU A 97 -5.89 0.00 21.59
N THR A 98 -6.87 0.06 22.46
CA THR A 98 -8.24 -0.39 22.18
C THR A 98 -8.96 0.61 21.26
N GLN A 99 -10.11 0.25 20.70
CA GLN A 99 -10.90 1.16 19.86
C GLN A 99 -11.34 2.42 20.61
N SER A 100 -11.76 2.28 21.87
CA SER A 100 -12.12 3.41 22.72
C SER A 100 -10.91 4.27 23.08
N GLU A 101 -9.77 3.66 23.38
CA GLU A 101 -8.54 4.39 23.67
C GLU A 101 -8.01 5.16 22.45
N PHE A 102 -8.14 4.59 21.22
CA PHE A 102 -7.75 5.32 20.03
C PHE A 102 -8.69 6.50 19.75
N SER A 103 -10.00 6.33 19.98
CA SER A 103 -10.93 7.45 19.95
C SER A 103 -10.58 8.52 20.99
N ALA A 104 -10.22 8.11 22.22
CA ALA A 104 -9.81 9.00 23.30
C ALA A 104 -8.52 9.75 22.97
N LEU A 105 -7.50 9.07 22.40
CA LEU A 105 -6.24 9.66 21.95
C LEU A 105 -6.51 10.80 20.95
N LEU A 106 -7.43 10.60 20.01
CA LEU A 106 -7.78 11.58 18.97
C LEU A 106 -8.77 12.65 19.45
N GLY A 107 -9.22 12.60 20.71
CA GLY A 107 -10.19 13.54 21.25
C GLY A 107 -11.62 13.30 20.79
N TRP A 108 -11.91 12.16 20.18
CA TRP A 108 -13.21 11.84 19.58
C TRP A 108 -14.16 11.14 20.56
N GLY A 109 -15.39 10.91 20.10
CA GLY A 109 -16.37 10.12 20.85
C GLY A 109 -15.98 8.65 20.92
N GLU A 110 -16.25 7.98 22.02
CA GLU A 110 -15.78 6.63 22.37
C GLU A 110 -15.98 5.56 21.29
N VAL A 111 -17.12 5.62 20.55
CA VAL A 111 -17.49 4.63 19.53
C VAL A 111 -17.05 5.00 18.11
N THR A 112 -16.33 6.11 17.93
CA THR A 112 -16.00 6.62 16.58
C THR A 112 -15.11 5.65 15.80
N ILE A 113 -14.03 5.19 16.42
CA ILE A 113 -13.12 4.22 15.79
C ILE A 113 -13.82 2.88 15.57
N THR A 114 -14.62 2.39 16.52
CA THR A 114 -15.39 1.16 16.31
C THR A 114 -16.27 1.25 15.07
N ARG A 115 -16.92 2.40 14.84
CA ARG A 115 -17.74 2.62 13.63
C ARG A 115 -16.90 2.61 12.36
N TYR A 116 -15.72 3.21 12.37
CA TYR A 116 -14.84 3.24 11.18
C TYR A 116 -14.23 1.87 10.88
N GLU A 117 -13.91 1.09 11.90
CA GLU A 117 -13.40 -0.27 11.72
C GLU A 117 -14.50 -1.27 11.27
N THR A 118 -15.81 -0.97 11.46
CA THR A 118 -16.88 -1.95 11.20
C THR A 118 -17.99 -1.49 10.27
N LYS A 119 -18.46 -0.24 10.36
CA LYS A 119 -19.76 0.16 9.76
C LYS A 119 -19.75 1.45 8.96
N SER A 120 -18.93 2.43 9.32
CA SER A 120 -19.01 3.77 8.76
C SER A 120 -17.74 4.14 8.02
N ILE A 121 -17.86 4.93 6.98
CA ILE A 121 -16.73 5.49 6.24
C ILE A 121 -16.42 6.85 6.84
N GLN A 122 -15.17 7.07 7.22
CA GLN A 122 -14.65 8.36 7.69
C GLN A 122 -14.69 9.42 6.57
N ASP A 123 -14.73 10.68 6.96
CA ASP A 123 -14.45 11.77 6.04
C ASP A 123 -12.94 12.06 5.97
N GLU A 124 -12.57 12.95 5.05
CA GLU A 124 -11.16 13.29 4.80
C GLU A 124 -10.47 13.92 6.02
N THR A 125 -11.20 14.64 6.87
CA THR A 125 -10.64 15.25 8.07
C THR A 125 -10.23 14.19 9.08
N TYR A 126 -11.13 13.26 9.38
CA TYR A 126 -10.83 12.14 10.28
C TYR A 126 -9.74 11.22 9.72
N ASP A 127 -9.75 10.98 8.41
CA ASP A 127 -8.71 10.20 7.74
C ASP A 127 -7.34 10.85 7.90
N ARG A 128 -7.24 12.15 7.67
CA ARG A 128 -6.00 12.91 7.83
C ARG A 128 -5.44 12.84 9.25
N TYR A 129 -6.28 12.98 10.27
CA TYR A 129 -5.84 12.88 11.66
C TYR A 129 -5.29 11.49 11.99
N MET A 130 -5.95 10.42 11.54
CA MET A 130 -5.44 9.06 11.73
C MET A 130 -4.10 8.83 11.01
N ARG A 131 -3.93 9.38 9.80
CA ARG A 131 -2.63 9.36 9.10
C ARG A 131 -1.56 10.15 9.86
N MET A 132 -1.89 11.31 10.41
CA MET A 132 -0.94 12.06 11.24
C MET A 132 -0.45 11.25 12.44
N VAL A 133 -1.33 10.50 13.10
CA VAL A 133 -0.94 9.58 14.18
C VAL A 133 -0.06 8.45 13.64
N ARG A 134 -0.40 7.87 12.48
CA ARG A 134 0.39 6.79 11.85
C ARG A 134 1.80 7.25 11.53
N ASP A 135 1.92 8.41 10.90
CA ASP A 135 3.15 8.88 10.28
C ASP A 135 4.04 9.68 11.24
N ASN A 136 3.45 10.20 12.35
CA ASN A 136 4.15 11.06 13.27
C ASN A 136 3.85 10.70 14.74
N PRO A 137 4.65 9.82 15.36
CA PRO A 137 4.50 9.51 16.79
C PRO A 137 4.69 10.70 17.73
N SER A 138 5.38 11.76 17.31
CA SER A 138 5.43 13.00 18.11
C SER A 138 4.05 13.66 18.18
N PHE A 139 3.27 13.61 17.08
CA PHE A 139 1.87 14.05 17.07
C PHE A 139 1.02 13.14 17.96
N ALA A 140 1.19 11.82 17.90
CA ALA A 140 0.50 10.89 18.80
C ALA A 140 0.81 11.17 20.27
N LEU A 141 2.09 11.47 20.61
CA LEU A 141 2.52 11.83 21.96
C LEU A 141 1.90 13.16 22.41
N GLN A 142 1.83 14.15 21.54
CA GLN A 142 1.17 15.42 21.82
C GLN A 142 -0.32 15.22 22.07
N SER A 143 -0.99 14.49 21.21
CA SER A 143 -2.43 14.18 21.34
C SER A 143 -2.74 13.41 22.62
N LEU A 144 -1.87 12.45 23.02
CA LEU A 144 -1.98 11.76 24.29
C LEU A 144 -1.89 12.73 25.49
N LYS A 145 -1.00 13.74 25.43
CA LYS A 145 -0.86 14.76 26.48
C LYS A 145 -2.08 15.68 26.56
N GLU A 146 -2.62 16.07 25.40
CA GLU A 146 -3.81 16.94 25.33
C GLU A 146 -5.06 16.27 25.90
N HIS A 147 -5.17 14.94 25.74
CA HIS A 147 -6.33 14.16 26.19
C HIS A 147 -6.02 13.23 27.38
N GLN A 148 -5.03 13.58 28.21
CA GLN A 148 -4.61 12.77 29.35
C GLN A 148 -5.71 12.47 30.36
N ASP A 149 -6.70 13.33 30.46
CA ASP A 149 -7.88 13.21 31.33
C ASP A 149 -8.79 12.03 30.96
N LYS A 150 -8.69 11.54 29.71
CA LYS A 150 -9.44 10.39 29.19
C LYS A 150 -8.81 9.03 29.52
N PHE A 151 -7.62 9.02 30.14
CA PHE A 151 -6.89 7.82 30.51
C PHE A 151 -6.68 7.73 32.01
N SER A 152 -6.63 6.49 32.56
CA SER A 152 -6.12 6.32 33.92
C SER A 152 -4.65 6.73 33.99
N LYS A 153 -4.18 7.19 35.17
CA LYS A 153 -2.79 7.62 35.35
C LYS A 153 -1.78 6.50 34.97
N GLN A 154 -2.09 5.26 35.31
CA GLN A 154 -1.26 4.12 34.97
C GLN A 154 -1.20 3.94 33.45
N ARG A 155 -2.36 3.87 32.80
CA ARG A 155 -2.44 3.64 31.35
C ARG A 155 -1.82 4.78 30.53
N TYR A 156 -2.00 6.02 30.98
CA TYR A 156 -1.35 7.18 30.40
C TYR A 156 0.18 7.03 30.42
N ASN A 157 0.78 6.62 31.55
CA ASN A 157 2.22 6.45 31.66
C ASN A 157 2.74 5.30 30.79
N GLU A 158 2.00 4.18 30.69
CA GLU A 158 2.33 3.06 29.80
C GLU A 158 2.35 3.51 28.33
N LEU A 159 1.29 4.17 27.87
CA LEU A 159 1.18 4.68 26.51
C LEU A 159 2.24 5.74 26.22
N LYS A 160 2.48 6.64 27.15
CA LYS A 160 3.53 7.66 27.01
C LYS A 160 4.91 7.04 26.83
N SER A 161 5.25 6.02 27.62
CA SER A 161 6.54 5.33 27.48
C SER A 161 6.66 4.61 26.15
N LEU A 162 5.60 3.93 25.71
CA LEU A 162 5.56 3.22 24.43
C LEU A 162 5.70 4.20 23.25
N ILE A 163 4.91 5.27 23.22
CA ILE A 163 4.96 6.26 22.15
C ILE A 163 6.31 7.00 22.16
N GLN A 164 6.85 7.33 23.35
CA GLN A 164 8.16 7.97 23.44
C GLN A 164 9.28 7.08 22.86
N SER A 165 9.23 5.77 23.12
CA SER A 165 10.20 4.84 22.52
C SER A 165 10.10 4.78 20.99
N GLN A 166 8.89 4.94 20.45
CA GLN A 166 8.69 5.05 18.99
C GLN A 166 9.23 6.38 18.46
N VAL A 167 8.97 7.51 19.15
CA VAL A 167 9.57 8.82 18.80
C VAL A 167 11.09 8.74 18.75
N ASP A 168 11.69 8.11 19.76
CA ASP A 168 13.14 7.98 19.85
C ASP A 168 13.71 7.08 18.73
N SER A 169 12.93 6.09 18.26
CA SER A 169 13.34 5.17 17.19
C SER A 169 13.14 5.72 15.78
N ILE A 170 12.18 6.63 15.58
CA ILE A 170 11.75 7.14 14.26
C ILE A 170 12.63 8.31 13.77
N GLY A 171 13.46 8.88 14.60
CA GLY A 171 14.21 10.11 14.33
C GLY A 171 14.70 10.27 12.87
N ILE A 172 15.51 9.34 12.36
CA ILE A 172 16.07 9.43 11.00
C ILE A 172 15.01 9.16 9.90
N PRO A 173 14.21 8.06 9.95
CA PRO A 173 13.22 7.79 8.90
C PRO A 173 12.21 8.93 8.73
N PHE A 174 11.71 9.50 9.81
CA PHE A 174 10.76 10.62 9.73
C PHE A 174 11.37 11.85 9.07
N LEU A 175 12.58 12.24 9.48
CA LEU A 175 13.29 13.37 8.86
C LEU A 175 13.50 13.12 7.35
N LYS A 176 13.87 11.89 6.97
CA LYS A 176 14.08 11.51 5.58
C LYS A 176 12.79 11.57 4.74
N GLN A 177 11.67 11.17 5.31
CA GLN A 177 10.35 11.36 4.66
C GLN A 177 10.05 12.85 4.42
N GLN A 178 10.29 13.71 5.43
CA GLN A 178 10.07 15.15 5.28
C GLN A 178 11.00 15.76 4.23
N GLU A 179 12.26 15.32 4.14
CA GLU A 179 13.20 15.73 3.10
C GLU A 179 12.72 15.35 1.71
N VAL A 180 12.17 14.13 1.52
CA VAL A 180 11.58 13.71 0.26
C VAL A 180 10.37 14.57 -0.09
N LEU A 181 9.41 14.75 0.83
CA LEU A 181 8.22 15.55 0.59
C LEU A 181 8.57 17.01 0.25
N ALA A 182 9.58 17.58 0.91
CA ALA A 182 10.06 18.92 0.61
C ALA A 182 10.63 19.03 -0.82
N GLN A 183 11.37 18.03 -1.29
CA GLN A 183 11.90 17.98 -2.66
C GLN A 183 10.76 17.85 -3.70
N TYR A 184 9.68 17.14 -3.34
CA TYR A 184 8.51 16.95 -4.22
C TYR A 184 7.47 18.07 -4.13
N SER A 185 7.65 19.08 -3.29
CA SER A 185 6.75 20.26 -3.24
C SER A 185 6.71 21.04 -4.56
N ALA A 186 7.74 20.90 -5.41
CA ALA A 186 7.77 21.48 -6.76
C ALA A 186 7.03 20.64 -7.82
N PHE A 187 6.47 19.47 -7.45
CA PHE A 187 5.77 18.53 -8.32
C PHE A 187 4.35 18.27 -7.78
N ASP A 188 3.67 19.33 -7.38
CA ASP A 188 2.32 19.32 -6.79
C ASP A 188 1.19 19.19 -7.82
N GLU A 189 1.53 19.20 -9.12
CA GLU A 189 0.62 18.97 -10.22
C GLU A 189 0.91 17.60 -10.90
N ARG A 190 -0.14 17.02 -11.51
CA ARG A 190 -0.03 15.81 -12.31
C ARG A 190 0.49 16.16 -13.69
N THR A 191 1.72 15.81 -13.97
CA THR A 191 2.44 16.13 -15.20
C THR A 191 3.09 14.91 -15.81
N GLU A 192 3.64 15.05 -17.00
CA GLU A 192 4.43 14.01 -17.65
C GLU A 192 5.68 13.60 -16.86
N TRP A 193 6.18 14.46 -15.97
CA TRP A 193 7.40 14.20 -15.19
C TRP A 193 7.16 13.22 -14.04
N ASN A 194 5.97 13.21 -13.46
CA ASN A 194 5.58 12.28 -12.39
C ASN A 194 4.60 11.19 -12.88
N GLY A 195 4.48 11.04 -14.21
CA GLY A 195 3.58 10.06 -14.81
C GLY A 195 2.11 10.30 -14.47
N PHE A 196 1.68 11.55 -14.38
CA PHE A 196 0.33 12.01 -14.02
C PHE A 196 -0.17 11.50 -12.67
N GLN A 197 0.74 11.18 -11.75
CA GLN A 197 0.47 10.76 -10.38
C GLN A 197 1.21 11.68 -9.40
N LEU A 198 0.54 12.10 -8.32
CA LEU A 198 1.24 12.78 -7.22
C LEU A 198 2.03 11.76 -6.40
N ILE A 199 3.11 12.23 -5.76
CA ILE A 199 3.94 11.37 -4.93
C ILE A 199 3.12 10.67 -3.83
N ASP A 200 3.32 9.37 -3.69
CA ASP A 200 2.68 8.53 -2.67
C ASP A 200 3.75 7.69 -1.95
N LEU A 201 4.15 8.13 -0.74
CA LEU A 201 5.20 7.48 0.04
C LEU A 201 4.79 6.08 0.52
N ASP A 202 3.50 5.81 0.72
CA ASP A 202 3.00 4.49 1.11
C ASP A 202 3.15 3.50 -0.05
N LYS A 203 2.79 3.91 -1.26
CA LYS A 203 3.01 3.10 -2.47
C LYS A 203 4.50 2.89 -2.75
N ILE A 204 5.31 3.93 -2.64
CA ILE A 204 6.77 3.81 -2.82
C ILE A 204 7.35 2.81 -1.81
N GLY A 205 6.98 2.93 -0.54
CA GLY A 205 7.41 2.00 0.50
C GLY A 205 6.99 0.56 0.23
N ALA A 206 5.75 0.34 -0.21
CA ALA A 206 5.24 -0.98 -0.58
C ALA A 206 5.97 -1.56 -1.81
N MET A 207 6.21 -0.75 -2.86
CA MET A 207 6.99 -1.16 -4.03
C MET A 207 8.41 -1.56 -3.65
N MET A 208 9.08 -0.77 -2.80
CA MET A 208 10.44 -1.07 -2.33
C MET A 208 10.48 -2.36 -1.52
N ALA A 209 9.54 -2.55 -0.60
CA ALA A 209 9.41 -3.76 0.20
C ALA A 209 9.14 -4.99 -0.67
N PHE A 210 8.26 -4.87 -1.66
CA PHE A 210 7.95 -5.93 -2.63
C PHE A 210 9.19 -6.39 -3.39
N PHE A 211 9.97 -5.45 -3.92
CA PHE A 211 11.20 -5.79 -4.62
C PHE A 211 12.29 -6.32 -3.68
N ALA A 212 12.41 -5.77 -2.47
CA ALA A 212 13.38 -6.25 -1.48
C ALA A 212 13.07 -7.69 -1.03
N ASP A 213 11.79 -8.05 -0.92
CA ASP A 213 11.35 -9.42 -0.63
C ASP A 213 11.64 -10.37 -1.80
N ALA A 214 11.24 -9.99 -3.01
CA ALA A 214 11.38 -10.83 -4.20
C ALA A 214 12.85 -11.13 -4.58
N PHE A 215 13.77 -10.21 -4.30
CA PHE A 215 15.19 -10.35 -4.66
C PHE A 215 16.10 -10.70 -3.47
N HIS A 216 15.58 -10.83 -2.24
CA HIS A 216 16.23 -11.20 -0.98
C HIS A 216 17.46 -10.37 -0.57
N HIS A 217 18.31 -9.96 -1.51
CA HIS A 217 19.50 -9.11 -1.33
C HIS A 217 19.55 -8.09 -2.46
N ILE A 218 18.92 -6.94 -2.23
CA ILE A 218 18.86 -5.91 -3.25
C ILE A 218 19.70 -4.69 -2.83
N TYR A 219 20.56 -4.21 -3.73
CA TYR A 219 21.29 -2.98 -3.54
C TYR A 219 20.53 -1.78 -4.13
N LYS A 220 20.75 -0.60 -3.54
CA LYS A 220 20.11 0.66 -3.92
C LYS A 220 20.04 0.88 -5.43
N VAL A 221 21.16 0.71 -6.15
CA VAL A 221 21.21 0.95 -7.61
C VAL A 221 20.19 0.09 -8.33
N ARG A 222 20.14 -1.19 -8.03
CA ARG A 222 19.18 -2.13 -8.62
C ARG A 222 17.75 -1.75 -8.26
N LEU A 223 17.48 -1.48 -6.99
CA LEU A 223 16.14 -1.11 -6.52
C LEU A 223 15.61 0.13 -7.26
N MET A 224 16.42 1.18 -7.42
CA MET A 224 15.99 2.39 -8.13
C MET A 224 15.62 2.13 -9.60
N LYS A 225 16.28 1.16 -10.26
CA LYS A 225 15.94 0.76 -11.62
C LYS A 225 14.62 0.00 -11.69
N LEU A 226 14.38 -0.88 -10.71
CA LEU A 226 13.12 -1.63 -10.64
C LEU A 226 11.93 -0.69 -10.36
N LEU A 227 12.10 0.33 -9.52
CA LEU A 227 11.07 1.38 -9.31
C LEU A 227 10.75 2.10 -10.62
N TRP A 228 11.78 2.54 -11.37
CA TRP A 228 11.55 3.18 -12.67
C TRP A 228 10.80 2.27 -13.64
N TYR A 229 11.21 0.99 -13.75
CA TYR A 229 10.53 0.05 -14.63
C TYR A 229 9.08 -0.23 -14.22
N ALA A 230 8.78 -0.27 -12.92
CA ALA A 230 7.41 -0.43 -12.45
C ALA A 230 6.54 0.77 -12.81
N ASP A 231 7.02 1.98 -12.56
CA ASP A 231 6.30 3.21 -12.92
C ASP A 231 6.14 3.37 -14.43
N ALA A 232 7.20 3.10 -15.20
CA ALA A 232 7.17 3.19 -16.66
C ALA A 232 6.25 2.14 -17.29
N LEU A 233 6.23 0.91 -16.75
CA LEU A 233 5.33 -0.16 -17.21
C LEU A 233 3.87 0.15 -16.84
N ALA A 234 3.63 0.70 -15.65
CA ALA A 234 2.31 1.19 -15.24
C ALA A 234 1.84 2.29 -16.19
N PHE A 235 2.68 3.27 -16.47
CA PHE A 235 2.37 4.34 -17.40
C PHE A 235 2.04 3.80 -18.81
N SER A 236 2.86 2.89 -19.32
CA SER A 236 2.62 2.25 -20.62
C SER A 236 1.27 1.54 -20.72
N ARG A 237 0.81 0.91 -19.63
CA ARG A 237 -0.44 0.11 -19.60
C ARG A 237 -1.69 0.90 -19.18
N ARG A 238 -1.52 1.88 -18.28
CA ARG A 238 -2.63 2.56 -17.59
C ARG A 238 -2.68 4.07 -17.84
N GLY A 239 -1.63 4.65 -18.47
CA GLY A 239 -1.51 6.09 -18.66
C GLY A 239 -1.10 6.88 -17.41
N CYS A 240 -0.77 6.21 -16.31
CA CYS A 240 -0.25 6.84 -15.08
C CYS A 240 0.78 5.94 -14.38
N SER A 241 1.74 6.56 -13.69
CA SER A 241 2.70 5.86 -12.83
C SER A 241 2.03 5.33 -11.55
N ILE A 242 2.71 4.48 -10.79
CA ILE A 242 2.25 3.97 -9.48
C ILE A 242 2.59 4.97 -8.38
N SER A 243 3.83 5.43 -8.36
CA SER A 243 4.45 6.09 -7.22
C SER A 243 4.39 7.63 -7.26
N GLY A 244 4.28 8.22 -8.45
CA GLY A 244 4.44 9.65 -8.65
C GLY A 244 5.90 10.13 -8.56
N LEU A 245 6.89 9.21 -8.60
CA LEU A 245 8.30 9.56 -8.60
C LEU A 245 8.70 10.26 -9.91
N VAL A 246 9.56 11.29 -9.78
CA VAL A 246 10.20 11.99 -10.88
C VAL A 246 11.62 11.47 -11.03
N TYR A 247 11.97 11.01 -12.23
CA TYR A 247 13.27 10.38 -12.52
C TYR A 247 14.14 11.29 -13.36
N CYS A 248 15.44 11.30 -13.06
CA CYS A 248 16.45 12.00 -13.83
C CYS A 248 17.38 11.00 -14.52
N HIS A 249 17.93 11.42 -15.68
CA HIS A 249 18.98 10.69 -16.38
C HIS A 249 20.30 10.82 -15.64
N GLU A 250 20.75 9.77 -15.00
CA GLU A 250 22.03 9.71 -14.28
C GLU A 250 22.96 8.65 -14.86
N GLN A 251 24.25 8.73 -14.57
CA GLN A 251 25.30 7.87 -15.15
C GLN A 251 24.99 6.37 -15.10
N TYR A 252 24.33 5.91 -14.05
CA TYR A 252 23.93 4.50 -13.88
C TYR A 252 22.45 4.24 -14.21
N GLY A 253 21.83 5.07 -15.05
CA GLY A 253 20.45 4.95 -15.48
C GLY A 253 19.49 5.85 -14.70
N ALA A 254 18.20 5.75 -14.97
CA ALA A 254 17.18 6.56 -14.31
C ALA A 254 17.27 6.47 -12.77
N LEU A 255 17.27 7.62 -12.12
CA LEU A 255 17.36 7.76 -10.67
C LEU A 255 16.28 8.72 -10.18
N PRO A 256 15.42 8.32 -9.21
CA PRO A 256 14.40 9.21 -8.70
C PRO A 256 15.00 10.36 -7.87
N ILE A 257 14.39 11.53 -7.96
CA ILE A 257 14.68 12.66 -7.06
C ILE A 257 14.45 12.17 -5.62
N GLY A 258 15.32 12.56 -4.69
CA GLY A 258 15.23 12.11 -3.30
C GLY A 258 15.72 10.67 -3.06
N SER A 259 16.35 10.03 -4.04
CA SER A 259 16.82 8.64 -3.94
C SER A 259 17.73 8.33 -2.74
N ARG A 260 18.36 9.36 -2.15
CA ARG A 260 19.19 9.20 -0.94
C ARG A 260 18.35 8.99 0.29
N ASP A 261 17.17 9.60 0.33
CA ASP A 261 16.27 9.64 1.48
C ASP A 261 15.18 8.58 1.39
N LEU A 262 14.75 8.23 0.17
CA LEU A 262 13.77 7.17 -0.09
C LEU A 262 14.14 5.82 0.53
N ILE A 263 15.42 5.46 0.57
CA ILE A 263 15.86 4.17 1.13
C ILE A 263 15.66 4.05 2.66
N TYR A 264 15.31 5.14 3.33
CA TYR A 264 15.03 5.17 4.76
C TYR A 264 13.52 5.15 5.08
N LEU A 265 12.66 4.85 4.10
CA LEU A 265 11.23 4.66 4.36
C LEU A 265 11.00 3.47 5.32
N PRO A 266 10.00 3.53 6.21
CA PRO A 266 9.77 2.52 7.26
C PRO A 266 9.53 1.10 6.74
N SER A 267 9.05 0.95 5.51
CA SER A 267 8.77 -0.34 4.87
C SER A 267 10.01 -1.18 4.59
N VAL A 268 11.20 -0.57 4.63
CA VAL A 268 12.47 -1.22 4.35
C VAL A 268 13.51 -0.91 5.42
N SER A 269 14.53 -1.75 5.55
CA SER A 269 15.74 -1.49 6.34
C SER A 269 16.95 -1.40 5.44
N VAL A 270 17.90 -0.57 5.84
CA VAL A 270 19.13 -0.29 5.10
C VAL A 270 20.33 -0.71 5.92
N ILE A 271 21.25 -1.44 5.31
CA ILE A 271 22.56 -1.76 5.86
C ILE A 271 23.59 -1.11 4.94
N GLU A 272 24.44 -0.27 5.54
CA GLU A 272 25.59 0.31 4.85
C GLU A 272 26.75 -0.67 4.90
N GLU A 273 27.30 -1.00 3.74
CA GLU A 273 28.44 -1.89 3.56
C GLU A 273 29.58 -1.10 2.90
N GLU A 274 30.74 -1.11 3.51
CA GLU A 274 31.95 -0.51 2.92
C GLU A 274 32.63 -1.53 2.00
N ASP A 275 32.93 -1.13 0.77
CA ASP A 275 33.61 -1.96 -0.22
C ASP A 275 34.56 -1.08 -1.04
N ASP A 276 35.86 -1.24 -0.84
CA ASP A 276 36.95 -0.57 -1.55
C ASP A 276 36.66 0.92 -1.89
N ASP A 277 36.58 1.79 -0.88
CA ASP A 277 36.32 3.24 -0.99
C ASP A 277 34.89 3.62 -1.46
N LYS A 278 33.94 2.67 -1.54
CA LYS A 278 32.53 2.94 -1.90
C LYS A 278 31.59 2.39 -0.86
N THR A 279 30.65 3.21 -0.42
CA THR A 279 29.54 2.76 0.43
C THR A 279 28.44 2.14 -0.45
N LYS A 280 28.08 0.89 -0.18
CA LYS A 280 26.95 0.18 -0.78
C LYS A 280 25.81 0.14 0.24
N TYR A 281 24.60 0.32 -0.26
CA TYR A 281 23.38 0.27 0.55
C TYR A 281 22.60 -0.99 0.19
N ARG A 282 22.60 -1.96 1.09
CA ARG A 282 21.79 -3.17 0.98
C ARG A 282 20.43 -2.94 1.65
N ILE A 283 19.37 -3.29 0.93
CA ILE A 283 18.01 -3.02 1.34
C ILE A 283 17.28 -4.34 1.56
N SER A 284 16.56 -4.42 2.67
CA SER A 284 15.77 -5.58 3.07
C SER A 284 14.33 -5.17 3.36
N CYS A 285 13.38 -6.08 3.17
CA CYS A 285 11.99 -5.86 3.48
C CYS A 285 11.77 -5.85 5.00
N ASN A 286 11.07 -4.83 5.52
CA ASN A 286 10.63 -4.73 6.91
C ASN A 286 9.16 -5.07 7.08
N SER A 287 8.36 -4.92 6.03
CA SER A 287 6.92 -5.09 6.10
C SER A 287 6.39 -5.71 4.81
N HIS A 288 5.62 -6.77 4.95
CA HIS A 288 4.90 -7.41 3.83
C HIS A 288 3.49 -6.83 3.65
N ASN A 289 3.29 -5.58 4.09
CA ASN A 289 2.02 -4.89 3.87
C ASN A 289 2.03 -4.19 2.51
N PHE A 290 1.22 -4.69 1.59
CA PHE A 290 1.07 -4.17 0.22
C PHE A 290 -0.34 -3.60 -0.03
N GLU A 291 -1.12 -3.33 1.03
CA GLU A 291 -2.51 -2.83 0.92
C GLU A 291 -2.64 -1.46 0.24
N SER A 292 -1.56 -0.68 0.19
CA SER A 292 -1.52 0.58 -0.55
C SER A 292 -1.50 0.41 -2.07
N LEU A 293 -1.19 -0.81 -2.55
CA LEU A 293 -1.14 -1.16 -3.97
C LEU A 293 -2.44 -1.84 -4.40
N ASP A 294 -2.97 -1.46 -5.55
CA ASP A 294 -4.08 -2.17 -6.16
C ASP A 294 -3.63 -3.50 -6.84
N PRO A 295 -4.54 -4.43 -7.14
CA PRO A 295 -4.19 -5.72 -7.75
C PRO A 295 -3.47 -5.61 -9.09
N ASP A 296 -3.78 -4.58 -9.90
CA ASP A 296 -3.12 -4.35 -11.19
C ASP A 296 -1.69 -3.84 -10.97
N GLU A 297 -1.48 -2.99 -9.97
CA GLU A 297 -0.16 -2.52 -9.57
C GLU A 297 0.72 -3.68 -9.08
N ILE A 298 0.19 -4.58 -8.25
CA ILE A 298 0.90 -5.79 -7.82
C ILE A 298 1.26 -6.67 -9.02
N THR A 299 0.37 -6.82 -10.01
CA THR A 299 0.64 -7.56 -11.24
C THR A 299 1.78 -6.92 -12.02
N ILE A 300 1.81 -5.60 -12.13
CA ILE A 300 2.90 -4.87 -12.78
C ILE A 300 4.24 -5.11 -12.06
N LEU A 301 4.27 -5.04 -10.72
CA LEU A 301 5.47 -5.32 -9.95
C LEU A 301 5.96 -6.75 -10.18
N GLN A 302 5.05 -7.73 -10.21
CA GLN A 302 5.38 -9.12 -10.48
C GLN A 302 5.96 -9.31 -11.89
N ASP A 303 5.45 -8.61 -12.90
CA ASP A 303 6.01 -8.65 -14.27
C ASP A 303 7.43 -8.08 -14.31
N VAL A 304 7.69 -6.99 -13.54
CA VAL A 304 9.05 -6.44 -13.40
C VAL A 304 9.98 -7.44 -12.71
N VAL A 305 9.52 -8.11 -11.64
CA VAL A 305 10.30 -9.19 -11.00
C VAL A 305 10.60 -10.30 -12.01
N ASN A 306 9.60 -10.82 -12.71
CA ASN A 306 9.74 -11.90 -13.68
C ASN A 306 10.74 -11.53 -14.81
N ARG A 307 10.74 -10.27 -15.21
CA ARG A 307 11.65 -9.79 -16.28
C ARG A 307 13.11 -9.73 -15.83
N PHE A 308 13.35 -9.39 -14.55
CA PHE A 308 14.69 -9.08 -14.05
C PHE A 308 15.24 -10.08 -13.01
N ILE A 309 14.45 -11.08 -12.60
CA ILE A 309 14.95 -12.14 -11.72
C ILE A 309 16.09 -12.89 -12.42
N GLY A 310 17.15 -13.19 -11.67
CA GLY A 310 18.36 -13.83 -12.23
C GLY A 310 19.29 -12.90 -13.01
N LYS A 311 18.90 -11.65 -13.29
CA LYS A 311 19.78 -10.66 -13.94
C LYS A 311 20.68 -9.98 -12.93
N THR A 312 21.90 -9.67 -13.35
CA THR A 312 22.84 -8.84 -12.57
C THR A 312 22.42 -7.36 -12.60
N THR A 313 22.94 -6.57 -11.65
CA THR A 313 22.71 -5.11 -11.66
C THR A 313 23.23 -4.47 -12.95
N GLU A 314 24.38 -4.92 -13.47
CA GLU A 314 24.96 -4.43 -14.71
C GLU A 314 24.08 -4.72 -15.92
N GLU A 315 23.50 -5.93 -16.03
CA GLU A 315 22.57 -6.27 -17.11
C GLU A 315 21.30 -5.39 -17.06
N ILE A 316 20.78 -5.06 -15.85
CA ILE A 316 19.62 -4.18 -15.71
C ILE A 316 19.98 -2.75 -16.12
N VAL A 317 21.15 -2.25 -15.72
CA VAL A 317 21.65 -0.92 -16.12
C VAL A 317 21.81 -0.86 -17.64
N ASN A 318 22.43 -1.85 -18.27
CA ASN A 318 22.62 -1.92 -19.72
C ASN A 318 21.27 -1.98 -20.46
N THR A 319 20.29 -2.72 -19.92
CA THR A 319 18.94 -2.76 -20.48
C THR A 319 18.30 -1.37 -20.41
N MET A 320 18.41 -0.68 -19.27
CA MET A 320 17.88 0.67 -19.08
C MET A 320 18.53 1.69 -20.01
N HIS A 321 19.85 1.61 -20.22
CA HIS A 321 20.57 2.47 -21.14
C HIS A 321 20.11 2.29 -22.61
N SER A 322 19.46 1.19 -22.94
CA SER A 322 18.89 0.96 -24.27
C SER A 322 17.47 1.53 -24.44
N GLU A 323 16.79 1.90 -23.35
CA GLU A 323 15.43 2.42 -23.40
C GLU A 323 15.35 3.80 -24.09
N THR A 324 14.32 4.03 -24.88
CA THR A 324 14.13 5.29 -25.62
C THR A 324 14.06 6.47 -24.67
N ALA A 325 13.31 6.36 -23.59
CA ALA A 325 13.16 7.41 -22.59
C ALA A 325 14.51 7.84 -21.97
N TYR A 326 15.43 6.89 -21.79
CA TYR A 326 16.78 7.22 -21.30
C TYR A 326 17.65 7.84 -22.40
N LEU A 327 17.66 7.29 -23.62
CA LEU A 327 18.50 7.74 -24.73
C LEU A 327 18.14 9.16 -25.21
N GLU A 328 16.87 9.52 -25.18
CA GLU A 328 16.39 10.82 -25.67
C GLU A 328 16.42 11.92 -24.59
N THR A 329 16.78 11.61 -23.35
CA THR A 329 16.93 12.58 -22.27
C THR A 329 18.39 12.92 -22.06
N SER A 330 18.73 14.22 -21.95
CA SER A 330 20.09 14.67 -21.66
C SER A 330 20.50 14.33 -20.21
N MET A 331 21.81 14.20 -19.98
CA MET A 331 22.35 13.94 -18.62
C MET A 331 21.83 14.99 -17.62
N HIS A 332 21.40 14.53 -16.45
CA HIS A 332 20.81 15.31 -15.34
C HIS A 332 19.44 15.93 -15.61
N GLU A 333 18.86 15.73 -16.80
CA GLU A 333 17.51 16.19 -17.12
C GLU A 333 16.47 15.17 -16.63
N LYS A 334 15.23 15.67 -16.44
CA LYS A 334 14.09 14.83 -16.06
C LYS A 334 13.64 13.97 -17.22
N ILE A 335 13.36 12.71 -16.97
CA ILE A 335 12.85 11.75 -17.96
C ILE A 335 11.33 11.90 -18.04
N SER A 336 10.80 12.20 -19.23
CA SER A 336 9.36 12.27 -19.46
C SER A 336 8.77 10.86 -19.60
N PHE A 337 7.68 10.59 -18.87
CA PHE A 337 6.93 9.35 -19.02
C PHE A 337 6.26 9.22 -20.40
N MET A 338 6.05 10.32 -21.12
CA MET A 338 5.54 10.26 -22.50
C MET A 338 6.44 9.45 -23.44
N GLN A 339 7.70 9.28 -23.10
CA GLN A 339 8.65 8.43 -23.85
C GLN A 339 8.61 6.95 -23.41
N CYS A 340 7.77 6.60 -22.40
CA CYS A 340 7.68 5.25 -21.84
C CYS A 340 6.55 4.40 -22.47
N HIS A 341 5.88 4.85 -23.52
CA HIS A 341 4.80 4.07 -24.15
C HIS A 341 5.22 2.68 -24.65
N GLN A 342 6.48 2.51 -25.03
CA GLN A 342 7.04 1.25 -25.48
C GLN A 342 8.39 1.01 -24.79
N LEU A 343 8.36 0.12 -23.80
CA LEU A 343 9.57 -0.30 -23.10
C LEU A 343 10.24 -1.47 -23.82
N LYS A 344 11.48 -1.30 -24.25
CA LYS A 344 12.25 -2.35 -24.94
C LYS A 344 12.44 -3.58 -24.07
N ALA A 345 12.59 -3.39 -22.76
CA ALA A 345 12.70 -4.49 -21.81
C ALA A 345 11.48 -5.43 -21.81
N PHE A 346 10.29 -4.97 -22.20
CA PHE A 346 9.03 -5.70 -22.18
C PHE A 346 8.46 -5.98 -23.58
N GLN A 347 9.24 -5.74 -24.62
CA GLN A 347 8.90 -6.21 -25.98
C GLN A 347 9.16 -7.72 -26.08
N PRO A 348 8.36 -8.45 -26.88
CA PRO A 348 8.52 -9.88 -27.08
C PRO A 348 9.84 -10.25 -27.73
#